data_0f6b807dab2fd781749138c8b53f7971
#
_entry.id   0f6b807dab2fd781749138c8b53f7971
#
_cell.length_a   1.000
_cell.length_b   1.000
_cell.length_c   1.000
_cell.angle_alpha   90.00
_cell.angle_beta   90.00
_cell.angle_gamma   90.00
#
_symmetry.space_group_name_H-M   'P 1'
#
loop_
_entity.id
_entity.type
_entity.pdbx_description
1 polymer ?
#
loop_
_entity_poly.entity_id
_entity_poly.type
_entity_poly.pdbx_seq_one_letter_code
_entity_poly.pdbx_strand_id
1 'polypeptide(L)'
;MHIRNWGSDMLKAFGKIFKVIRESKKMSLKEVAAGDISVAQLSRFERGVNGITLDSFYCCLKNMAVSLEEFQYVYHNYIDSDDVLFSKKVADAYQENNVVKLQNILSSSEALTEQFPEKKNYKLNTIIVRALLSSCCSDFQISKKDIEFLTDHLFSVEEWGRYELWLFTNSVDLMTLETLETFASEMINRTQFYNNLPENRRRIIKMLLNVISVCIEGNHLLVAMRFLNYLDHSKIPETDLYDRTLIKYHRALYAYKVGNTNVLSDIEQCLSFFEFLDSFGVAQKLKEQFERICLS
;
A
#
# COMPACT_ATOMS: atom_id res chain seq x y z
N MET A 1 8.74 30.03 17.63
CA MET A 1 9.81 29.06 17.85
C MET A 1 9.38 28.13 18.99
N HIS A 2 8.59 27.11 18.70
CA HIS A 2 8.23 26.07 19.66
C HIS A 2 8.88 24.76 19.16
N ILE A 3 10.06 24.47 19.67
CA ILE A 3 10.57 23.11 19.67
C ILE A 3 9.63 22.34 20.59
N ARG A 4 8.57 21.73 20.01
CA ARG A 4 7.75 20.78 20.75
C ARG A 4 8.67 19.69 21.24
N ASN A 5 8.62 19.42 22.52
CA ASN A 5 9.41 18.38 23.19
C ASN A 5 8.79 17.00 22.81
N TRP A 6 8.93 16.63 21.54
CA TRP A 6 8.29 15.47 20.90
C TRP A 6 8.46 14.19 21.71
N GLY A 7 9.65 14.01 22.35
CA GLY A 7 9.93 12.81 23.13
C GLY A 7 9.09 12.71 24.41
N SER A 8 8.89 13.81 25.14
CA SER A 8 8.11 13.79 26.40
C SER A 8 6.62 13.69 26.14
N ASP A 9 6.12 14.33 25.10
CA ASP A 9 4.69 14.30 24.77
C ASP A 9 4.30 12.94 24.19
N MET A 10 5.15 12.34 23.35
CA MET A 10 4.97 10.98 22.85
C MET A 10 4.99 9.95 23.99
N LEU A 11 5.96 10.03 24.90
CA LEU A 11 6.06 9.11 26.05
C LEU A 11 4.79 9.16 26.91
N LYS A 12 4.27 10.35 27.20
CA LYS A 12 3.01 10.53 27.93
C LYS A 12 1.83 9.93 27.20
N ALA A 13 1.78 10.11 25.88
CA ALA A 13 0.71 9.55 25.07
C ALA A 13 0.78 8.02 25.05
N PHE A 14 1.95 7.42 24.84
CA PHE A 14 2.13 5.97 24.89
C PHE A 14 1.73 5.38 26.25
N GLY A 15 2.21 5.96 27.34
CA GLY A 15 1.88 5.50 28.69
C GLY A 15 0.38 5.58 28.98
N LYS A 16 -0.27 6.68 28.57
CA LYS A 16 -1.72 6.87 28.74
C LYS A 16 -2.53 5.83 27.95
N ILE A 17 -2.20 5.59 26.71
CA ILE A 17 -2.89 4.60 25.87
C ILE A 17 -2.67 3.19 26.40
N PHE A 18 -1.46 2.86 26.78
CA PHE A 18 -1.14 1.57 27.40
C PHE A 18 -2.02 1.33 28.65
N LYS A 19 -2.14 2.32 29.52
CA LYS A 19 -3.02 2.27 30.69
C LYS A 19 -4.47 2.04 30.29
N VAL A 20 -4.99 2.78 29.31
CA VAL A 20 -6.38 2.63 28.81
C VAL A 20 -6.62 1.20 28.34
N ILE A 21 -5.69 0.62 27.55
CA ILE A 21 -5.81 -0.75 27.06
C ILE A 21 -5.80 -1.75 28.22
N ARG A 22 -4.85 -1.63 29.17
CA ARG A 22 -4.79 -2.49 30.35
C ARG A 22 -6.09 -2.45 31.17
N GLU A 23 -6.58 -1.24 31.45
CA GLU A 23 -7.80 -1.05 32.24
C GLU A 23 -9.06 -1.56 31.53
N SER A 24 -9.14 -1.43 30.20
CA SER A 24 -10.22 -2.00 29.39
C SER A 24 -10.28 -3.53 29.50
N LYS A 25 -9.13 -4.17 29.66
CA LYS A 25 -9.01 -5.61 29.88
C LYS A 25 -9.13 -6.01 31.37
N LYS A 26 -9.39 -5.05 32.26
CA LYS A 26 -9.54 -5.26 33.73
C LYS A 26 -8.30 -5.92 34.37
N MET A 27 -7.11 -5.68 33.81
CA MET A 27 -5.86 -6.25 34.28
C MET A 27 -5.16 -5.30 35.25
N SER A 28 -4.59 -5.86 36.31
CA SER A 28 -3.72 -5.14 37.25
C SER A 28 -2.33 -4.93 36.66
N LEU A 29 -1.60 -3.94 37.19
CA LEU A 29 -0.19 -3.73 36.84
C LEU A 29 0.67 -4.98 37.09
N LYS A 30 0.36 -5.76 38.13
CA LYS A 30 1.09 -6.98 38.50
C LYS A 30 0.90 -8.07 37.44
N GLU A 31 -0.33 -8.27 36.98
CA GLU A 31 -0.65 -9.26 35.92
C GLU A 31 0.05 -8.91 34.62
N VAL A 32 0.03 -7.62 34.21
CA VAL A 32 0.68 -7.19 32.96
C VAL A 32 2.19 -7.22 33.07
N ALA A 33 2.76 -6.86 34.21
CA ALA A 33 4.21 -6.92 34.42
C ALA A 33 4.76 -8.36 34.42
N ALA A 34 4.01 -9.32 34.96
CA ALA A 34 4.28 -10.77 35.01
C ALA A 34 5.73 -11.20 35.32
N GLY A 35 6.53 -10.30 35.90
CA GLY A 35 7.95 -10.52 36.21
C GLY A 35 8.93 -10.00 35.16
N ASP A 36 8.47 -9.63 33.97
CA ASP A 36 9.31 -9.09 32.88
C ASP A 36 9.75 -7.63 33.14
N ILE A 37 8.98 -6.91 33.95
CA ILE A 37 9.23 -5.54 34.38
C ILE A 37 8.72 -5.34 35.81
N SER A 38 9.34 -4.45 36.59
CA SER A 38 8.82 -4.15 37.92
C SER A 38 7.49 -3.37 37.84
N VAL A 39 6.56 -3.66 38.73
CA VAL A 39 5.26 -2.97 38.85
C VAL A 39 5.46 -1.45 38.97
N ALA A 40 6.48 -1.03 39.74
CA ALA A 40 6.81 0.39 39.89
C ALA A 40 7.28 1.04 38.58
N GLN A 41 8.06 0.35 37.78
CA GLN A 41 8.54 0.81 36.48
C GLN A 41 7.38 0.90 35.48
N LEU A 42 6.53 -0.10 35.40
CA LEU A 42 5.34 -0.08 34.56
C LEU A 42 4.37 1.05 34.95
N SER A 43 4.16 1.28 36.25
CA SER A 43 3.36 2.40 36.76
C SER A 43 3.94 3.78 36.37
N ARG A 44 5.28 3.95 36.38
CA ARG A 44 5.92 5.18 35.93
C ARG A 44 5.77 5.39 34.42
N PHE A 45 5.85 4.30 33.66
CA PHE A 45 5.61 4.34 32.21
C PHE A 45 4.17 4.78 31.89
N GLU A 46 3.16 4.19 32.51
CA GLU A 46 1.75 4.58 32.32
C GLU A 46 1.47 6.04 32.64
N ARG A 47 2.22 6.61 33.61
CA ARG A 47 2.14 8.04 33.95
C ARG A 47 2.97 8.95 33.04
N GLY A 48 3.69 8.37 32.06
CA GLY A 48 4.58 9.11 31.19
C GLY A 48 5.80 9.73 31.87
N VAL A 49 6.23 9.15 33.01
CA VAL A 49 7.40 9.63 33.79
C VAL A 49 8.70 9.08 33.19
N ASN A 50 8.72 7.77 32.88
CA ASN A 50 9.88 7.07 32.33
C ASN A 50 9.45 6.18 31.17
N GLY A 51 10.34 6.03 30.17
CA GLY A 51 10.21 4.99 29.15
C GLY A 51 10.46 3.60 29.69
N ILE A 52 10.10 2.59 28.94
CA ILE A 52 10.48 1.21 29.12
C ILE A 52 11.22 0.72 27.88
N THR A 53 11.97 -0.37 28.01
CA THR A 53 12.65 -0.97 26.86
C THR A 53 11.61 -1.60 25.91
N LEU A 54 12.00 -1.74 24.64
CA LEU A 54 11.15 -2.35 23.63
C LEU A 54 10.74 -3.76 24.02
N ASP A 55 11.68 -4.56 24.56
CA ASP A 55 11.42 -5.93 25.03
C ASP A 55 10.35 -5.96 26.13
N SER A 56 10.51 -5.09 27.15
CA SER A 56 9.50 -4.98 28.22
C SER A 56 8.13 -4.55 27.70
N PHE A 57 8.11 -3.63 26.71
CA PHE A 57 6.87 -3.20 26.07
C PHE A 57 6.16 -4.35 25.35
N TYR A 58 6.92 -5.12 24.53
CA TYR A 58 6.38 -6.28 23.83
C TYR A 58 5.90 -7.38 24.78
N CYS A 59 6.66 -7.69 25.86
CA CYS A 59 6.23 -8.65 26.87
C CYS A 59 4.91 -8.21 27.53
N CYS A 60 4.80 -6.93 27.89
CA CYS A 60 3.57 -6.41 28.47
C CYS A 60 2.37 -6.47 27.51
N LEU A 61 2.56 -6.15 26.21
CA LEU A 61 1.51 -6.29 25.22
C LEU A 61 1.08 -7.76 25.07
N LYS A 62 2.04 -8.68 25.01
CA LYS A 62 1.77 -10.14 24.97
C LYS A 62 0.99 -10.60 26.18
N ASN A 63 1.36 -10.16 27.38
CA ASN A 63 0.66 -10.50 28.62
C ASN A 63 -0.79 -10.00 28.63
N MET A 64 -1.07 -8.90 27.94
CA MET A 64 -2.44 -8.40 27.72
C MET A 64 -3.15 -9.05 26.53
N ALA A 65 -2.51 -9.94 25.77
CA ALA A 65 -2.99 -10.44 24.49
C ALA A 65 -3.39 -9.30 23.54
N VAL A 66 -2.50 -8.32 23.37
CA VAL A 66 -2.64 -7.15 22.49
C VAL A 66 -1.50 -7.18 21.49
N SER A 67 -1.81 -7.04 20.18
CA SER A 67 -0.81 -6.87 19.16
C SER A 67 -0.25 -5.43 19.16
N LEU A 68 0.95 -5.24 18.58
CA LEU A 68 1.49 -3.90 18.36
C LEU A 68 0.57 -3.07 17.46
N GLU A 69 -0.05 -3.71 16.48
CA GLU A 69 -0.97 -3.09 15.54
C GLU A 69 -2.23 -2.55 16.22
N GLU A 70 -2.82 -3.35 17.14
CA GLU A 70 -3.94 -2.89 17.98
C GLU A 70 -3.54 -1.72 18.87
N PHE A 71 -2.35 -1.77 19.48
CA PHE A 71 -1.84 -0.65 20.27
C PHE A 71 -1.67 0.61 19.42
N GLN A 72 -1.07 0.50 18.24
CA GLN A 72 -0.88 1.63 17.33
C GLN A 72 -2.22 2.23 16.89
N TYR A 73 -3.22 1.39 16.60
CA TYR A 73 -4.55 1.84 16.20
C TYR A 73 -5.22 2.67 17.30
N VAL A 74 -5.15 2.21 18.55
CA VAL A 74 -5.67 2.96 19.69
C VAL A 74 -4.86 4.24 19.96
N TYR A 75 -3.53 4.17 19.78
CA TYR A 75 -2.63 5.33 19.93
C TYR A 75 -2.98 6.46 18.95
N HIS A 76 -3.37 6.12 17.74
CA HIS A 76 -3.83 7.07 16.73
C HIS A 76 -5.30 7.47 16.90
N ASN A 77 -5.92 7.25 18.06
CA ASN A 77 -7.33 7.54 18.35
C ASN A 77 -8.29 6.85 17.37
N TYR A 78 -8.04 5.58 17.07
CA TYR A 78 -8.80 4.79 16.10
C TYR A 78 -8.77 5.38 14.68
N ILE A 79 -7.72 6.14 14.38
CA ILE A 79 -7.45 6.70 13.05
C ILE A 79 -6.16 6.04 12.55
N ASP A 80 -6.09 5.78 11.27
CA ASP A 80 -4.87 5.29 10.64
C ASP A 80 -3.71 6.28 10.78
N SER A 81 -2.49 5.81 10.68
CA SER A 81 -1.30 6.69 10.65
C SER A 81 -1.36 7.66 9.47
N ASP A 82 -0.68 8.80 9.59
CA ASP A 82 -0.68 9.85 8.56
C ASP A 82 -0.33 9.32 7.16
N ASP A 83 0.62 8.37 7.07
CA ASP A 83 1.02 7.75 5.79
C ASP A 83 -0.11 6.90 5.19
N VAL A 84 -0.82 6.14 6.03
CA VAL A 84 -1.97 5.33 5.60
C VAL A 84 -3.13 6.23 5.20
N LEU A 85 -3.39 7.28 5.97
CA LEU A 85 -4.43 8.28 5.64
C LEU A 85 -4.12 9.00 4.32
N PHE A 86 -2.85 9.37 4.11
CA PHE A 86 -2.42 9.99 2.87
C PHE A 86 -2.66 9.06 1.68
N SER A 87 -2.18 7.83 1.75
CA SER A 87 -2.33 6.85 0.66
C SER A 87 -3.80 6.53 0.37
N LYS A 88 -4.67 6.47 1.39
CA LYS A 88 -6.13 6.33 1.23
C LYS A 88 -6.73 7.54 0.53
N LYS A 89 -6.47 8.77 1.01
CA LYS A 89 -6.97 9.99 0.38
C LYS A 89 -6.60 10.09 -1.10
N VAL A 90 -5.37 9.75 -1.43
CA VAL A 90 -4.88 9.71 -2.81
C VAL A 90 -5.63 8.66 -3.63
N ALA A 91 -5.78 7.44 -3.09
CA ALA A 91 -6.48 6.35 -3.76
C ALA A 91 -7.95 6.68 -4.01
N ASP A 92 -8.65 7.22 -3.00
CA ASP A 92 -10.06 7.60 -3.10
C ASP A 92 -10.26 8.68 -4.18
N ALA A 93 -9.42 9.74 -4.15
CA ALA A 93 -9.49 10.81 -5.13
C ALA A 93 -9.23 10.31 -6.57
N TYR A 94 -8.29 9.39 -6.74
CA TYR A 94 -7.99 8.77 -8.03
C TYR A 94 -9.11 7.83 -8.50
N GLN A 95 -9.69 7.01 -7.61
CA GLN A 95 -10.80 6.12 -7.95
C GLN A 95 -12.07 6.89 -8.36
N GLU A 96 -12.33 8.03 -7.71
CA GLU A 96 -13.41 8.93 -8.06
C GLU A 96 -13.14 9.75 -9.32
N ASN A 97 -11.95 9.63 -9.93
CA ASN A 97 -11.47 10.48 -11.03
C ASN A 97 -11.60 12.00 -10.70
N ASN A 98 -11.36 12.34 -9.43
CA ASN A 98 -11.59 13.68 -8.91
C ASN A 98 -10.32 14.53 -8.98
N VAL A 99 -10.12 15.16 -10.14
CA VAL A 99 -8.95 16.02 -10.42
C VAL A 99 -8.81 17.15 -9.39
N VAL A 100 -9.91 17.76 -8.92
CA VAL A 100 -9.88 18.85 -7.94
C VAL A 100 -9.36 18.36 -6.59
N LYS A 101 -9.81 17.19 -6.12
CA LYS A 101 -9.28 16.56 -4.89
C LYS A 101 -7.79 16.26 -5.02
N LEU A 102 -7.36 15.69 -6.15
CA LEU A 102 -5.94 15.41 -6.40
C LEU A 102 -5.09 16.69 -6.41
N GLN A 103 -5.56 17.78 -7.01
CA GLN A 103 -4.88 19.07 -7.00
C GLN A 103 -4.72 19.65 -5.58
N ASN A 104 -5.75 19.54 -4.74
CA ASN A 104 -5.68 19.96 -3.35
C ASN A 104 -4.68 19.13 -2.53
N ILE A 105 -4.62 17.81 -2.79
CA ILE A 105 -3.62 16.93 -2.17
C ILE A 105 -2.22 17.30 -2.66
N LEU A 106 -2.05 17.60 -3.95
CA LEU A 106 -0.79 18.04 -4.53
C LEU A 106 -0.28 19.30 -3.83
N SER A 107 -1.08 20.34 -3.76
CA SER A 107 -0.71 21.61 -3.10
C SER A 107 -0.27 21.42 -1.65
N SER A 108 -0.97 20.55 -0.91
CA SER A 108 -0.60 20.20 0.46
C SER A 108 0.74 19.43 0.54
N SER A 109 0.99 18.53 -0.41
CA SER A 109 2.22 17.74 -0.47
C SER A 109 3.42 18.58 -0.88
N GLU A 110 3.23 19.54 -1.79
CA GLU A 110 4.25 20.51 -2.20
C GLU A 110 4.68 21.39 -1.03
N ALA A 111 3.73 21.92 -0.27
CA ALA A 111 4.00 22.71 0.93
C ALA A 111 4.83 21.91 1.97
N LEU A 112 4.52 20.62 2.17
CA LEU A 112 5.30 19.75 3.05
C LEU A 112 6.72 19.49 2.52
N THR A 113 6.86 19.32 1.20
CA THR A 113 8.17 19.14 0.56
C THR A 113 9.05 20.38 0.69
N GLU A 114 8.46 21.57 0.55
CA GLU A 114 9.17 22.86 0.76
C GLU A 114 9.54 23.08 2.22
N GLN A 115 8.66 22.72 3.16
CA GLN A 115 8.91 22.87 4.59
C GLN A 115 9.96 21.91 5.12
N PHE A 116 10.08 20.71 4.54
CA PHE A 116 10.96 19.62 4.99
C PHE A 116 11.75 19.02 3.82
N PRO A 117 12.65 19.78 3.19
CA PRO A 117 13.37 19.35 1.98
C PRO A 117 14.29 18.14 2.18
N GLU A 118 14.73 17.90 3.45
CA GLU A 118 15.53 16.74 3.82
C GLU A 118 14.76 15.42 3.85
N LYS A 119 13.41 15.47 3.89
CA LYS A 119 12.55 14.29 3.95
C LYS A 119 12.19 13.81 2.54
N LYS A 120 12.96 12.85 2.03
CA LYS A 120 12.74 12.26 0.69
C LYS A 120 11.31 11.75 0.48
N ASN A 121 10.67 11.19 1.51
CA ASN A 121 9.31 10.66 1.42
C ASN A 121 8.27 11.72 1.04
N TYR A 122 8.39 12.96 1.51
CA TYR A 122 7.46 14.02 1.10
C TYR A 122 7.57 14.33 -0.39
N LYS A 123 8.79 14.42 -0.91
CA LYS A 123 9.02 14.62 -2.34
C LYS A 123 8.50 13.44 -3.17
N LEU A 124 8.75 12.20 -2.75
CA LEU A 124 8.24 10.99 -3.41
C LEU A 124 6.72 10.96 -3.42
N ASN A 125 6.08 11.28 -2.30
CA ASN A 125 4.62 11.40 -2.18
C ASN A 125 4.07 12.43 -3.17
N THR A 126 4.70 13.60 -3.27
CA THR A 126 4.32 14.65 -4.24
C THR A 126 4.44 14.14 -5.67
N ILE A 127 5.50 13.41 -6.00
CA ILE A 127 5.70 12.81 -7.32
C ILE A 127 4.57 11.83 -7.66
N ILE A 128 4.15 10.99 -6.71
CA ILE A 128 3.02 10.07 -6.95
C ILE A 128 1.71 10.81 -7.20
N VAL A 129 1.43 11.88 -6.47
CA VAL A 129 0.21 12.67 -6.74
C VAL A 129 0.27 13.30 -8.14
N ARG A 130 1.44 13.79 -8.57
CA ARG A 130 1.65 14.30 -9.94
C ARG A 130 1.45 13.20 -10.98
N ALA A 131 1.95 11.98 -10.72
CA ALA A 131 1.77 10.84 -11.59
C ALA A 131 0.29 10.52 -11.84
N LEU A 132 -0.47 10.42 -10.76
CA LEU A 132 -1.90 10.14 -10.84
C LEU A 132 -2.70 11.28 -11.49
N LEU A 133 -2.29 12.53 -11.26
CA LEU A 133 -2.88 13.67 -11.98
C LEU A 133 -2.61 13.59 -13.49
N SER A 134 -1.40 13.21 -13.91
CA SER A 134 -1.09 13.07 -15.34
C SER A 134 -1.88 11.95 -16.02
N SER A 135 -2.26 10.91 -15.27
CA SER A 135 -3.14 9.85 -15.78
C SER A 135 -4.62 10.27 -15.88
N CYS A 136 -5.05 11.26 -15.05
CA CYS A 136 -6.43 11.77 -15.08
C CYS A 136 -6.62 13.00 -15.97
N CYS A 137 -5.55 13.73 -16.30
CA CYS A 137 -5.59 15.02 -16.99
C CYS A 137 -4.47 15.10 -18.03
N SER A 138 -4.83 15.05 -19.31
CA SER A 138 -3.89 15.10 -20.43
C SER A 138 -3.02 16.37 -20.48
N ASP A 139 -3.52 17.46 -19.90
CA ASP A 139 -2.82 18.75 -19.88
C ASP A 139 -1.78 18.83 -18.76
N PHE A 140 -1.80 17.86 -17.83
CA PHE A 140 -0.85 17.81 -16.73
C PHE A 140 0.31 16.86 -17.05
N GLN A 141 1.53 17.40 -17.11
CA GLN A 141 2.72 16.62 -17.38
C GLN A 141 3.64 16.56 -16.17
N ILE A 142 4.15 15.36 -15.88
CA ILE A 142 5.17 15.16 -14.86
C ILE A 142 6.56 15.47 -15.43
N SER A 143 7.42 16.07 -14.64
CA SER A 143 8.77 16.39 -15.07
C SER A 143 9.66 15.14 -15.18
N LYS A 144 10.57 15.12 -16.17
CA LYS A 144 11.55 14.04 -16.32
C LYS A 144 12.41 13.87 -15.05
N LYS A 145 12.76 14.97 -14.38
CA LYS A 145 13.51 14.96 -13.12
C LYS A 145 12.76 14.27 -11.97
N ASP A 146 11.43 14.38 -11.92
CA ASP A 146 10.62 13.69 -10.93
C ASP A 146 10.61 12.18 -11.18
N ILE A 147 10.48 11.78 -12.46
CA ILE A 147 10.53 10.36 -12.86
C ILE A 147 11.90 9.76 -12.50
N GLU A 148 13.00 10.45 -12.84
CA GLU A 148 14.36 10.05 -12.52
C GLU A 148 14.56 9.91 -10.99
N PHE A 149 14.11 10.90 -10.22
CA PHE A 149 14.22 10.85 -8.76
C PHE A 149 13.48 9.66 -8.13
N LEU A 150 12.29 9.33 -8.65
CA LEU A 150 11.50 8.19 -8.21
C LEU A 150 12.17 6.86 -8.58
N THR A 151 12.62 6.73 -9.83
CA THR A 151 13.29 5.51 -10.32
C THR A 151 14.61 5.27 -9.60
N ASP A 152 15.42 6.31 -9.37
CA ASP A 152 16.65 6.22 -8.59
C ASP A 152 16.40 5.74 -7.15
N HIS A 153 15.33 6.25 -6.53
CA HIS A 153 14.94 5.78 -5.21
C HIS A 153 14.59 4.29 -5.22
N LEU A 154 13.72 3.87 -6.14
CA LEU A 154 13.29 2.46 -6.24
C LEU A 154 14.45 1.51 -6.54
N PHE A 155 15.43 1.93 -7.35
CA PHE A 155 16.64 1.15 -7.60
C PHE A 155 17.58 1.09 -6.39
N SER A 156 17.64 2.14 -5.59
CA SER A 156 18.55 2.23 -4.43
C SER A 156 18.11 1.38 -3.23
N VAL A 157 16.84 0.99 -3.15
CA VAL A 157 16.30 0.21 -2.02
C VAL A 157 16.44 -1.28 -2.30
N GLU A 158 17.17 -2.01 -1.44
CA GLU A 158 17.43 -3.45 -1.61
C GLU A 158 16.19 -4.30 -1.29
N GLU A 159 15.46 -3.97 -0.22
CA GLU A 159 14.25 -4.70 0.21
C GLU A 159 13.03 -3.77 0.19
N TRP A 160 12.05 -4.12 -0.63
CA TRP A 160 10.84 -3.33 -0.80
C TRP A 160 9.78 -3.66 0.24
N GLY A 161 9.48 -2.67 1.07
CA GLY A 161 8.35 -2.70 2.00
C GLY A 161 7.06 -2.16 1.37
N ARG A 162 6.10 -1.86 2.26
CA ARG A 162 4.79 -1.30 1.87
C ARG A 162 4.93 -0.01 1.06
N TYR A 163 5.89 0.82 1.42
CA TYR A 163 6.05 2.15 0.83
C TYR A 163 6.56 2.08 -0.62
N GLU A 164 7.61 1.31 -0.88
CA GLU A 164 8.17 1.15 -2.22
C GLU A 164 7.17 0.46 -3.16
N LEU A 165 6.44 -0.55 -2.67
CA LEU A 165 5.36 -1.18 -3.42
C LEU A 165 4.25 -0.18 -3.77
N TRP A 166 3.91 0.73 -2.85
CA TRP A 166 2.93 1.78 -3.10
C TRP A 166 3.44 2.80 -4.13
N LEU A 167 4.69 3.24 -4.03
CA LEU A 167 5.32 4.13 -5.00
C LEU A 167 5.29 3.52 -6.40
N PHE A 168 5.80 2.30 -6.54
CA PHE A 168 5.86 1.63 -7.83
C PHE A 168 4.47 1.39 -8.42
N THR A 169 3.52 0.85 -7.64
CA THR A 169 2.16 0.57 -8.11
C THR A 169 1.45 1.79 -8.69
N ASN A 170 1.71 2.98 -8.15
CA ASN A 170 1.07 4.22 -8.58
C ASN A 170 1.91 5.04 -9.59
N SER A 171 2.98 4.47 -10.13
CA SER A 171 3.85 5.11 -11.11
C SER A 171 4.13 4.24 -12.35
N VAL A 172 3.44 3.13 -12.46
CA VAL A 172 3.62 2.16 -13.58
C VAL A 172 3.48 2.83 -14.93
N ASP A 173 2.50 3.72 -15.09
CA ASP A 173 2.21 4.41 -16.35
C ASP A 173 3.28 5.44 -16.77
N LEU A 174 4.19 5.79 -15.85
CA LEU A 174 5.28 6.74 -16.10
C LEU A 174 6.54 6.07 -16.65
N MET A 175 6.62 4.77 -16.57
CA MET A 175 7.84 4.02 -16.84
C MET A 175 7.87 3.53 -18.28
N THR A 176 9.07 3.52 -18.87
CA THR A 176 9.27 2.79 -20.13
C THR A 176 9.06 1.30 -19.89
N LEU A 177 8.68 0.57 -20.93
CA LEU A 177 8.48 -0.88 -20.82
C LEU A 177 9.72 -1.58 -20.28
N GLU A 178 10.91 -1.21 -20.75
CA GLU A 178 12.18 -1.81 -20.30
C GLU A 178 12.40 -1.58 -18.80
N THR A 179 12.17 -0.36 -18.33
CA THR A 179 12.24 -0.01 -16.91
C THR A 179 11.21 -0.81 -16.10
N LEU A 180 9.98 -0.90 -16.61
CA LEU A 180 8.89 -1.62 -15.97
C LEU A 180 9.17 -3.11 -15.84
N GLU A 181 9.68 -3.75 -16.92
CA GLU A 181 10.08 -5.15 -16.91
C GLU A 181 11.20 -5.42 -15.92
N THR A 182 12.21 -4.55 -15.89
CA THR A 182 13.33 -4.64 -14.96
C THR A 182 12.83 -4.55 -13.52
N PHE A 183 12.05 -3.52 -13.18
CA PHE A 183 11.51 -3.35 -11.83
C PHE A 183 10.59 -4.49 -11.39
N ALA A 184 9.69 -4.92 -12.27
CA ALA A 184 8.78 -6.01 -11.93
C ALA A 184 9.51 -7.33 -11.69
N SER A 185 10.62 -7.57 -12.40
CA SER A 185 11.48 -8.74 -12.19
C SER A 185 12.28 -8.64 -10.90
N GLU A 186 12.89 -7.47 -10.64
CA GLU A 186 13.64 -7.19 -9.43
C GLU A 186 12.75 -7.20 -8.18
N MET A 187 11.55 -6.67 -8.27
CA MET A 187 10.60 -6.62 -7.16
C MET A 187 10.29 -8.01 -6.61
N ILE A 188 10.13 -9.01 -7.48
CA ILE A 188 9.91 -10.40 -7.06
C ILE A 188 11.02 -10.87 -6.12
N ASN A 189 12.27 -10.47 -6.39
CA ASN A 189 13.43 -10.80 -5.56
C ASN A 189 13.49 -9.91 -4.30
N ARG A 190 13.25 -8.62 -4.44
CA ARG A 190 13.37 -7.60 -3.37
C ARG A 190 12.23 -7.62 -2.34
N THR A 191 11.17 -8.38 -2.56
CA THR A 191 10.05 -8.50 -1.61
C THR A 191 10.08 -9.79 -0.79
N GLN A 192 11.08 -10.64 -0.96
CA GLN A 192 11.13 -11.96 -0.30
C GLN A 192 11.02 -11.87 1.22
N PHE A 193 11.66 -10.87 1.83
CA PHE A 193 11.63 -10.65 3.27
C PHE A 193 10.21 -10.38 3.81
N TYR A 194 9.38 -9.69 3.03
CA TYR A 194 8.03 -9.27 3.44
C TYR A 194 6.90 -10.07 2.77
N ASN A 195 7.20 -11.08 1.95
CA ASN A 195 6.22 -11.84 1.17
C ASN A 195 5.15 -12.54 2.04
N ASN A 196 5.52 -12.92 3.25
CA ASN A 196 4.61 -13.62 4.17
C ASN A 196 3.62 -12.68 4.88
N LEU A 197 3.78 -11.37 4.75
CA LEU A 197 2.80 -10.42 5.25
C LEU A 197 1.60 -10.37 4.29
N PRO A 198 0.36 -10.70 4.73
CA PRO A 198 -0.81 -10.75 3.84
C PRO A 198 -1.04 -9.46 3.07
N GLU A 199 -0.81 -8.31 3.71
CA GLU A 199 -0.97 -7.00 3.08
C GLU A 199 0.05 -6.76 1.96
N ASN A 200 1.31 -7.12 2.17
CA ASN A 200 2.35 -6.97 1.13
C ASN A 200 2.07 -7.91 -0.05
N ARG A 201 1.64 -9.15 0.22
CA ARG A 201 1.24 -10.08 -0.84
C ARG A 201 0.15 -9.50 -1.73
N ARG A 202 -0.92 -8.94 -1.15
CA ARG A 202 -1.99 -8.26 -1.92
C ARG A 202 -1.45 -7.09 -2.76
N ARG A 203 -0.53 -6.32 -2.21
CA ARG A 203 0.12 -5.21 -2.95
C ARG A 203 0.96 -5.71 -4.12
N ILE A 204 1.71 -6.79 -3.91
CA ILE A 204 2.51 -7.44 -4.98
C ILE A 204 1.58 -7.93 -6.09
N ILE A 205 0.49 -8.63 -5.75
CA ILE A 205 -0.49 -9.11 -6.72
C ILE A 205 -1.06 -7.92 -7.50
N LYS A 206 -1.55 -6.89 -6.81
CA LYS A 206 -2.11 -5.69 -7.46
C LYS A 206 -1.11 -5.04 -8.41
N MET A 207 0.13 -4.90 -7.98
CA MET A 207 1.19 -4.32 -8.78
C MET A 207 1.49 -5.16 -10.02
N LEU A 208 1.61 -6.48 -9.89
CA LEU A 208 1.84 -7.38 -11.03
C LEU A 208 0.67 -7.32 -12.01
N LEU A 209 -0.58 -7.26 -11.53
CA LEU A 209 -1.75 -7.12 -12.39
C LEU A 209 -1.73 -5.80 -13.17
N ASN A 210 -1.30 -4.68 -12.55
CA ASN A 210 -1.12 -3.42 -13.28
C ASN A 210 -0.05 -3.55 -14.38
N VAL A 211 1.10 -4.15 -14.07
CA VAL A 211 2.16 -4.40 -15.07
C VAL A 211 1.66 -5.30 -16.20
N ILE A 212 0.96 -6.39 -15.85
CA ILE A 212 0.35 -7.31 -16.84
C ILE A 212 -0.62 -6.56 -17.75
N SER A 213 -1.46 -5.67 -17.18
CA SER A 213 -2.39 -4.84 -17.96
C SER A 213 -1.66 -3.99 -18.99
N VAL A 214 -0.65 -3.22 -18.55
CA VAL A 214 0.15 -2.37 -19.45
C VAL A 214 0.85 -3.21 -20.52
N CYS A 215 1.38 -4.38 -20.17
CA CYS A 215 2.03 -5.27 -21.13
C CYS A 215 1.03 -5.85 -22.16
N ILE A 216 -0.19 -6.21 -21.77
CA ILE A 216 -1.22 -6.72 -22.69
C ILE A 216 -1.69 -5.59 -23.63
N GLU A 217 -1.99 -4.41 -23.09
CA GLU A 217 -2.39 -3.24 -23.88
C GLU A 217 -1.30 -2.79 -24.86
N GLY A 218 -0.03 -2.83 -24.43
CA GLY A 218 1.14 -2.52 -25.26
C GLY A 218 1.62 -3.66 -26.17
N ASN A 219 0.90 -4.79 -26.26
CA ASN A 219 1.28 -5.98 -27.04
C ASN A 219 2.62 -6.63 -26.66
N HIS A 220 3.04 -6.49 -25.37
CA HIS A 220 4.25 -7.12 -24.81
C HIS A 220 3.93 -8.46 -24.16
N LEU A 221 3.37 -9.38 -24.95
CA LEU A 221 2.72 -10.60 -24.49
C LEU A 221 3.66 -11.58 -23.79
N LEU A 222 4.95 -11.63 -24.15
CA LEU A 222 5.93 -12.50 -23.48
C LEU A 222 6.16 -12.07 -22.03
N VAL A 223 6.22 -10.75 -21.78
CA VAL A 223 6.40 -10.19 -20.43
C VAL A 223 5.14 -10.44 -19.59
N ALA A 224 3.95 -10.18 -20.17
CA ALA A 224 2.67 -10.46 -19.52
C ALA A 224 2.54 -11.94 -19.11
N MET A 225 2.88 -12.88 -19.99
CA MET A 225 2.84 -14.31 -19.71
C MET A 225 3.78 -14.69 -18.56
N ARG A 226 5.01 -14.14 -18.52
CA ARG A 226 5.95 -14.42 -17.44
C ARG A 226 5.39 -14.07 -16.07
N PHE A 227 4.76 -12.90 -15.95
CA PHE A 227 4.17 -12.46 -14.68
C PHE A 227 2.86 -13.19 -14.34
N LEU A 228 2.05 -13.55 -15.33
CA LEU A 228 0.89 -14.43 -15.11
C LEU A 228 1.31 -15.79 -14.58
N ASN A 229 2.37 -16.39 -15.14
CA ASN A 229 2.91 -17.66 -14.65
C ASN A 229 3.45 -17.56 -13.22
N TYR A 230 4.09 -16.43 -12.86
CA TYR A 230 4.50 -16.19 -11.48
C TYR A 230 3.30 -16.15 -10.52
N LEU A 231 2.21 -15.47 -10.89
CA LEU A 231 0.99 -15.43 -10.08
C LEU A 231 0.34 -16.80 -9.91
N ASP A 232 0.37 -17.66 -10.91
CA ASP A 232 -0.16 -19.03 -10.82
C ASP A 232 0.59 -19.91 -9.81
N HIS A 233 1.90 -19.71 -9.70
CA HIS A 233 2.72 -20.43 -8.73
C HIS A 233 2.70 -19.80 -7.34
N SER A 234 2.05 -18.63 -7.21
CA SER A 234 1.90 -17.93 -5.94
C SER A 234 0.80 -18.59 -5.09
N LYS A 235 1.08 -18.84 -3.81
CA LYS A 235 0.10 -19.40 -2.87
C LYS A 235 -0.92 -18.33 -2.46
N ILE A 236 -1.97 -18.16 -3.26
CA ILE A 236 -3.06 -17.22 -2.97
C ILE A 236 -4.16 -17.97 -2.21
N PRO A 237 -4.53 -17.54 -0.99
CA PRO A 237 -5.57 -18.18 -0.20
C PRO A 237 -6.91 -18.27 -0.97
N GLU A 238 -7.67 -19.35 -0.73
CA GLU A 238 -9.00 -19.48 -1.34
C GLU A 238 -9.97 -18.38 -0.94
N THR A 239 -9.76 -17.80 0.24
CA THR A 239 -10.54 -16.67 0.77
C THR A 239 -10.27 -15.34 0.06
N ASP A 240 -9.16 -15.21 -0.67
CA ASP A 240 -8.79 -13.98 -1.37
C ASP A 240 -9.48 -13.93 -2.76
N LEU A 241 -10.82 -14.01 -2.76
CA LEU A 241 -11.65 -14.11 -3.96
C LEU A 241 -11.46 -12.94 -4.93
N TYR A 242 -11.26 -11.74 -4.40
CA TYR A 242 -11.00 -10.54 -5.20
C TYR A 242 -9.75 -10.71 -6.08
N ASP A 243 -8.61 -11.05 -5.46
CA ASP A 243 -7.34 -11.22 -6.17
C ASP A 243 -7.40 -12.39 -7.16
N ARG A 244 -8.02 -13.49 -6.75
CA ARG A 244 -8.20 -14.68 -7.61
C ARG A 244 -9.06 -14.38 -8.85
N THR A 245 -10.12 -13.59 -8.69
CA THR A 245 -10.98 -13.19 -9.82
C THR A 245 -10.23 -12.27 -10.77
N LEU A 246 -9.47 -11.31 -10.25
CA LEU A 246 -8.65 -10.42 -11.08
C LEU A 246 -7.58 -11.19 -11.87
N ILE A 247 -6.92 -12.17 -11.26
CA ILE A 247 -5.94 -13.01 -11.96
C ILE A 247 -6.61 -13.81 -13.07
N LYS A 248 -7.78 -14.41 -12.82
CA LYS A 248 -8.55 -15.09 -13.86
C LYS A 248 -8.92 -14.16 -15.00
N TYR A 249 -9.40 -12.97 -14.68
CA TYR A 249 -9.73 -11.97 -15.69
C TYR A 249 -8.52 -11.62 -16.57
N HIS A 250 -7.37 -11.29 -15.97
CA HIS A 250 -6.17 -10.93 -16.75
C HIS A 250 -5.62 -12.08 -17.58
N ARG A 251 -5.80 -13.32 -17.11
CA ARG A 251 -5.47 -14.51 -17.87
C ARG A 251 -6.37 -14.68 -19.10
N ALA A 252 -7.68 -14.50 -18.93
CA ALA A 252 -8.61 -14.52 -20.04
C ALA A 252 -8.33 -13.38 -21.02
N LEU A 253 -8.03 -12.19 -20.51
CA LEU A 253 -7.65 -11.03 -21.31
C LEU A 253 -6.38 -11.27 -22.15
N TYR A 254 -5.35 -11.87 -21.56
CA TYR A 254 -4.15 -12.31 -22.26
C TYR A 254 -4.51 -13.33 -23.37
N ALA A 255 -5.26 -14.37 -23.02
CA ALA A 255 -5.67 -15.40 -23.97
C ALA A 255 -6.48 -14.84 -25.14
N TYR A 256 -7.37 -13.89 -24.88
CA TYR A 256 -8.08 -13.15 -25.91
C TYR A 256 -7.13 -12.39 -26.86
N LYS A 257 -6.15 -11.66 -26.27
CA LYS A 257 -5.19 -10.88 -27.07
C LYS A 257 -4.29 -11.76 -27.95
N VAL A 258 -4.01 -12.99 -27.57
CA VAL A 258 -3.28 -13.97 -28.40
C VAL A 258 -4.17 -14.71 -29.40
N GLY A 259 -5.46 -14.33 -29.53
CA GLY A 259 -6.39 -14.84 -30.54
C GLY A 259 -7.33 -15.97 -30.08
N ASN A 260 -7.35 -16.30 -28.78
CA ASN A 260 -8.30 -17.29 -28.25
C ASN A 260 -9.63 -16.61 -27.86
N THR A 261 -10.62 -16.65 -28.74
CA THR A 261 -11.93 -16.07 -28.51
C THR A 261 -12.85 -16.93 -27.61
N ASN A 262 -12.49 -18.19 -27.31
CA ASN A 262 -13.30 -19.05 -26.44
C ASN A 262 -13.33 -18.60 -24.98
N VAL A 263 -12.48 -17.63 -24.61
CA VAL A 263 -12.38 -17.09 -23.24
C VAL A 263 -13.32 -15.91 -22.95
N LEU A 264 -14.15 -15.51 -23.91
CA LEU A 264 -15.12 -14.42 -23.71
C LEU A 264 -16.08 -14.71 -22.56
N SER A 265 -16.55 -15.95 -22.44
CA SER A 265 -17.38 -16.38 -21.31
C SER A 265 -16.68 -16.25 -19.96
N ASP A 266 -15.35 -16.47 -19.90
CA ASP A 266 -14.57 -16.31 -18.65
C ASP A 266 -14.46 -14.84 -18.26
N ILE A 267 -14.29 -13.94 -19.23
CA ILE A 267 -14.29 -12.49 -19.01
C ILE A 267 -15.65 -12.05 -18.46
N GLU A 268 -16.75 -12.44 -19.11
CA GLU A 268 -18.10 -12.11 -18.69
C GLU A 268 -18.42 -12.65 -17.29
N GLN A 269 -17.99 -13.88 -16.95
CA GLN A 269 -18.15 -14.44 -15.61
C GLN A 269 -17.40 -13.62 -14.55
N CYS A 270 -16.17 -13.16 -14.83
CA CYS A 270 -15.42 -12.32 -13.90
C CYS A 270 -16.13 -10.98 -13.67
N LEU A 271 -16.65 -10.34 -14.72
CA LEU A 271 -17.40 -9.09 -14.61
C LEU A 271 -18.70 -9.29 -13.81
N SER A 272 -19.48 -10.32 -14.15
CA SER A 272 -20.73 -10.66 -13.46
C SER A 272 -20.52 -10.99 -11.98
N PHE A 273 -19.37 -11.59 -11.63
CA PHE A 273 -19.03 -11.85 -10.23
C PHE A 273 -18.85 -10.54 -9.44
N PHE A 274 -18.20 -9.55 -9.99
CA PHE A 274 -18.05 -8.24 -9.34
C PHE A 274 -19.38 -7.48 -9.27
N GLU A 275 -20.21 -7.57 -10.31
CA GLU A 275 -21.56 -6.98 -10.33
C GLU A 275 -22.46 -7.63 -9.28
N PHE A 276 -22.44 -8.96 -9.16
CA PHE A 276 -23.18 -9.70 -8.14
C PHE A 276 -22.80 -9.31 -6.71
N LEU A 277 -21.55 -8.89 -6.49
CA LEU A 277 -21.04 -8.39 -5.21
C LEU A 277 -21.18 -6.87 -5.04
N ASP A 278 -22.02 -6.20 -5.83
CA ASP A 278 -22.20 -4.74 -5.83
C ASP A 278 -20.90 -3.94 -6.03
N SER A 279 -19.86 -4.58 -6.59
CA SER A 279 -18.56 -3.96 -6.87
C SER A 279 -18.54 -3.32 -8.27
N PHE A 280 -19.57 -2.51 -8.58
CA PHE A 280 -19.81 -1.95 -9.91
C PHE A 280 -18.65 -1.11 -10.45
N GLY A 281 -17.97 -0.37 -9.58
CA GLY A 281 -16.80 0.42 -9.99
C GLY A 281 -15.61 -0.44 -10.49
N VAL A 282 -15.43 -1.63 -9.93
CA VAL A 282 -14.42 -2.59 -10.39
C VAL A 282 -14.86 -3.20 -11.72
N ALA A 283 -16.09 -3.69 -11.80
CA ALA A 283 -16.63 -4.28 -13.03
C ALA A 283 -16.55 -3.31 -14.21
N GLN A 284 -16.92 -2.04 -13.99
CA GLN A 284 -16.87 -1.00 -15.01
C GLN A 284 -15.45 -0.76 -15.54
N LYS A 285 -14.45 -0.64 -14.64
CA LYS A 285 -13.04 -0.44 -15.03
C LYS A 285 -12.50 -1.61 -15.85
N LEU A 286 -12.83 -2.84 -15.46
CA LEU A 286 -12.40 -4.03 -16.20
C LEU A 286 -13.10 -4.10 -17.57
N LYS A 287 -14.36 -3.71 -17.66
CA LYS A 287 -15.09 -3.64 -18.93
C LYS A 287 -14.48 -2.63 -19.88
N GLU A 288 -14.18 -1.43 -19.40
CA GLU A 288 -13.50 -0.39 -20.17
C GLU A 288 -12.10 -0.84 -20.65
N GLN A 289 -11.37 -1.59 -19.81
CA GLN A 289 -10.09 -2.17 -20.20
C GLN A 289 -10.26 -3.19 -21.33
N PHE A 290 -11.23 -4.08 -21.21
CA PHE A 290 -11.52 -5.06 -22.26
C PHE A 290 -11.91 -4.40 -23.57
N GLU A 291 -12.77 -3.36 -23.53
CA GLU A 291 -13.18 -2.58 -24.71
C GLU A 291 -11.97 -1.92 -25.40
N ARG A 292 -11.02 -1.34 -24.64
CA ARG A 292 -9.78 -0.79 -25.23
C ARG A 292 -8.96 -1.85 -25.95
N ILE A 293 -8.88 -3.06 -25.40
CA ILE A 293 -8.13 -4.16 -26.02
C ILE A 293 -8.84 -4.70 -27.27
N CYS A 294 -10.17 -4.69 -27.31
CA CYS A 294 -10.91 -5.06 -28.52
C CYS A 294 -10.69 -4.08 -29.69
N LEU A 295 -10.37 -2.81 -29.38
CA LEU A 295 -10.15 -1.75 -30.37
C LEU A 295 -8.70 -1.66 -30.84
N SER A 296 -7.76 -2.29 -30.16
CA SER A 296 -6.31 -2.29 -30.42
C SER A 296 -5.86 -3.56 -31.13
#